data_d6c3722a18a06282767f9952603636e1
#
_entry.id   d6c3722a18a06282767f9952603636e1
#
_cell.length_a   1.000
_cell.length_b   1.000
_cell.length_c   1.000
_cell.angle_alpha   90.00
_cell.angle_beta   90.00
_cell.angle_gamma   90.00
#
_symmetry.space_group_name_H-M   'P 1'
#
loop_
_entity.id
_entity.type
_entity.pdbx_description
1 polymer ?
#
loop_
_entity_poly.entity_id
_entity_poly.type
_entity_poly.pdbx_seq_one_letter_code
_entity_poly.pdbx_strand_id
1 'polypeptide(L)'
;MKISKFVLVTSSAFISFVFTPNSMAEGRLTVYCSAQNSVCEKEVQAFAKKYDVKTSFIRNSSGSTLAKLEAERNNPQADVWYGGSFDTHAQAAEMGLLQPYQSENLQYVMPQFKDPGKLKGNYSSVVYMGVLGLGINTERLAKLGIKNMPKCWKDLLDPRLKNEIQIADPQSSGTAYTAIATFIQLWGEDKAFDYLKALDKNISQYPKAGTAPSRNAARGETAIGIGFLQNYSFEKENGASIELVVPCEGSGYELGGVSVIKNARNEGNAKLFADWVLSKEAQELSWSEAKSHHILTNTTAVGSPFAQKPQELNLINYDFATYGSNEVRRRLIDKWVTEIKLAK
;
A
#
# COMPACT_ATOMS: atom_id res chain seq x y z
N MET A 1 30.65 73.96 -49.28
CA MET A 1 31.20 72.65 -49.13
C MET A 1 30.70 72.13 -47.77
N LYS A 2 29.57 71.36 -47.76
CA LYS A 2 28.94 70.85 -46.53
C LYS A 2 29.29 69.35 -46.37
N ILE A 3 30.00 69.02 -45.38
CA ILE A 3 30.38 67.62 -44.98
C ILE A 3 29.27 67.06 -44.12
N SER A 4 28.55 66.05 -44.65
CA SER A 4 27.52 65.31 -43.93
C SER A 4 28.18 64.21 -43.13
N LYS A 5 27.97 64.20 -41.79
CA LYS A 5 28.40 63.11 -40.91
C LYS A 5 27.35 62.00 -40.86
N PHE A 6 27.71 60.82 -41.35
CA PHE A 6 26.93 59.62 -41.15
C PHE A 6 27.18 59.05 -39.73
N VAL A 7 26.14 58.91 -38.96
CA VAL A 7 26.18 58.23 -37.67
C VAL A 7 25.73 56.79 -37.87
N LEU A 8 26.60 55.84 -37.69
CA LEU A 8 26.32 54.42 -37.71
C LEU A 8 25.80 54.00 -36.32
N VAL A 9 24.51 53.65 -36.25
CA VAL A 9 23.91 53.12 -35.02
C VAL A 9 24.03 51.59 -35.10
N THR A 10 24.93 50.99 -34.28
CA THR A 10 25.05 49.54 -34.11
C THR A 10 24.05 49.09 -33.04
N SER A 11 22.97 48.45 -33.45
CA SER A 11 22.04 47.78 -32.54
C SER A 11 22.64 46.44 -32.06
N SER A 12 23.13 46.40 -30.82
CA SER A 12 23.50 45.16 -30.13
C SER A 12 22.24 44.48 -29.58
N ALA A 13 21.81 43.39 -30.21
CA ALA A 13 20.75 42.54 -29.70
C ALA A 13 21.31 41.73 -28.48
N PHE A 14 20.91 42.09 -27.27
CA PHE A 14 21.13 41.27 -26.07
C PHE A 14 20.15 40.10 -26.12
N ILE A 15 20.63 38.89 -26.42
CA ILE A 15 19.91 37.65 -26.24
C ILE A 15 20.00 37.34 -24.75
N SER A 16 18.93 37.66 -24.00
CA SER A 16 18.77 37.24 -22.62
C SER A 16 18.46 35.72 -22.61
N PHE A 17 19.46 34.91 -22.32
CA PHE A 17 19.22 33.53 -21.92
C PHE A 17 18.45 33.53 -20.60
N VAL A 18 17.17 33.23 -20.66
CA VAL A 18 16.37 32.92 -19.46
C VAL A 18 16.82 31.54 -19.00
N PHE A 19 17.77 31.50 -18.07
CA PHE A 19 18.00 30.32 -17.24
C PHE A 19 16.76 30.15 -16.37
N THR A 20 15.87 29.21 -16.73
CA THR A 20 14.92 28.66 -15.78
C THR A 20 15.74 27.89 -14.74
N PRO A 21 15.80 28.33 -13.47
CA PRO A 21 16.42 27.50 -12.47
C PRO A 21 15.60 26.22 -12.37
N ASN A 22 16.20 25.08 -12.69
CA ASN A 22 15.68 23.82 -12.18
C ASN A 22 15.61 24.00 -10.67
N SER A 23 14.39 24.08 -10.14
CA SER A 23 14.14 24.14 -8.70
C SER A 23 14.70 22.85 -8.12
N MET A 24 15.96 22.88 -7.71
CA MET A 24 16.52 21.85 -6.84
C MET A 24 15.74 21.94 -5.54
N ALA A 25 15.08 20.88 -5.15
CA ALA A 25 14.33 20.82 -3.91
C ALA A 25 15.33 20.76 -2.75
N GLU A 26 15.78 21.92 -2.29
CA GLU A 26 16.55 22.02 -1.05
C GLU A 26 15.65 21.67 0.13
N GLY A 27 16.13 20.86 1.08
CA GLY A 27 15.43 20.63 2.32
C GLY A 27 15.37 19.16 2.78
N ARG A 28 14.32 18.86 3.53
CA ARG A 28 14.10 17.55 4.14
C ARG A 28 12.78 16.94 3.69
N LEU A 29 12.67 15.63 3.82
CA LEU A 29 11.41 14.89 3.68
C LEU A 29 11.37 13.76 4.71
N THR A 30 10.30 13.69 5.48
CA THR A 30 10.01 12.55 6.35
C THR A 30 8.82 11.78 5.79
N VAL A 31 9.04 10.49 5.53
CA VAL A 31 8.03 9.60 4.93
C VAL A 31 7.49 8.63 6.00
N TYR A 32 6.18 8.64 6.25
CA TYR A 32 5.53 7.50 6.89
C TYR A 32 5.25 6.46 5.81
N CYS A 33 5.88 5.29 5.93
CA CYS A 33 5.77 4.26 4.92
C CYS A 33 5.04 3.04 5.48
N SER A 34 4.02 2.58 4.75
CA SER A 34 3.22 1.39 5.10
C SER A 34 3.35 0.26 4.07
N ALA A 35 4.24 0.41 3.10
CA ALA A 35 4.60 -0.64 2.13
C ALA A 35 5.58 -1.67 2.74
N GLN A 36 6.06 -2.60 1.93
CA GLN A 36 7.15 -3.50 2.28
C GLN A 36 8.43 -2.72 2.59
N ASN A 37 9.21 -3.16 3.59
CA ASN A 37 10.36 -2.38 4.07
C ASN A 37 11.39 -2.08 2.97
N SER A 38 11.69 -3.06 2.12
CA SER A 38 12.62 -2.88 0.99
C SER A 38 12.14 -1.81 0.00
N VAL A 39 10.82 -1.72 -0.24
CA VAL A 39 10.21 -0.67 -1.08
C VAL A 39 10.41 0.70 -0.43
N CYS A 40 10.06 0.83 0.86
CA CYS A 40 10.25 2.07 1.61
C CYS A 40 11.70 2.56 1.54
N GLU A 41 12.65 1.66 1.77
CA GLU A 41 14.07 1.97 1.78
C GLU A 41 14.58 2.41 0.40
N LYS A 42 14.34 1.58 -0.61
CA LYS A 42 14.89 1.81 -1.95
C LYS A 42 14.30 3.04 -2.64
N GLU A 43 13.00 3.23 -2.54
CA GLU A 43 12.35 4.39 -3.16
C GLU A 43 12.71 5.69 -2.44
N VAL A 44 12.74 5.71 -1.10
CA VAL A 44 13.15 6.91 -0.37
C VAL A 44 14.62 7.26 -0.66
N GLN A 45 15.51 6.27 -0.77
CA GLN A 45 16.91 6.49 -1.15
C GLN A 45 17.05 7.00 -2.58
N ALA A 46 16.31 6.44 -3.53
CA ALA A 46 16.35 6.88 -4.93
C ALA A 46 15.81 8.31 -5.10
N PHE A 47 14.72 8.64 -4.41
CA PHE A 47 14.19 10.00 -4.36
C PHE A 47 15.22 10.99 -3.80
N ALA A 48 15.85 10.65 -2.66
CA ALA A 48 16.90 11.47 -2.04
C ALA A 48 18.02 11.78 -3.01
N LYS A 49 18.52 10.76 -3.71
CA LYS A 49 19.61 10.90 -4.71
C LYS A 49 19.19 11.73 -5.92
N LYS A 50 17.97 11.54 -6.42
CA LYS A 50 17.47 12.21 -7.62
C LYS A 50 17.26 13.71 -7.43
N TYR A 51 16.74 14.10 -6.27
CA TYR A 51 16.31 15.47 -5.99
C TYR A 51 17.20 16.22 -5.01
N ASP A 52 18.29 15.59 -4.55
CA ASP A 52 19.22 16.16 -3.54
C ASP A 52 18.51 16.59 -2.25
N VAL A 53 17.57 15.76 -1.76
CA VAL A 53 16.77 15.99 -0.56
C VAL A 53 17.23 15.07 0.55
N LYS A 54 17.42 15.60 1.77
CA LYS A 54 17.67 14.76 2.96
C LYS A 54 16.39 14.05 3.37
N THR A 55 16.36 12.74 3.23
CA THR A 55 15.17 11.93 3.52
C THR A 55 15.33 11.10 4.78
N SER A 56 14.20 10.80 5.41
CA SER A 56 14.06 9.77 6.42
C SER A 56 12.71 9.07 6.24
N PHE A 57 12.60 7.82 6.68
CA PHE A 57 11.32 7.15 6.72
C PHE A 57 11.11 6.39 8.02
N ILE A 58 9.84 6.24 8.40
CA ILE A 58 9.40 5.42 9.52
C ILE A 58 8.39 4.42 8.98
N ARG A 59 8.73 3.13 9.09
CA ARG A 59 7.86 2.06 8.62
C ARG A 59 6.87 1.65 9.71
N ASN A 60 5.56 1.80 9.41
CA ASN A 60 4.45 1.33 10.23
C ASN A 60 3.38 0.64 9.36
N SER A 61 2.54 -0.19 9.95
CA SER A 61 1.34 -0.70 9.29
C SER A 61 0.26 0.39 9.17
N SER A 62 -0.64 0.28 8.19
CA SER A 62 -1.59 1.33 7.83
C SER A 62 -2.42 1.87 9.01
N GLY A 63 -2.99 0.97 9.83
CA GLY A 63 -3.76 1.39 11.01
C GLY A 63 -2.90 2.07 12.07
N SER A 64 -1.64 1.61 12.27
CA SER A 64 -0.69 2.26 13.19
C SER A 64 -0.27 3.65 12.67
N THR A 65 -0.10 3.82 11.35
CA THR A 65 0.18 5.12 10.76
C THR A 65 -1.00 6.07 10.93
N LEU A 66 -2.22 5.60 10.68
CA LEU A 66 -3.43 6.40 10.90
C LEU A 66 -3.54 6.91 12.34
N ALA A 67 -3.38 6.03 13.33
CA ALA A 67 -3.40 6.41 14.74
C ALA A 67 -2.30 7.43 15.09
N LYS A 68 -1.11 7.28 14.49
CA LYS A 68 -0.01 8.21 14.66
C LYS A 68 -0.32 9.58 14.04
N LEU A 69 -0.87 9.64 12.84
CA LEU A 69 -1.33 10.88 12.21
C LEU A 69 -2.40 11.59 13.04
N GLU A 70 -3.34 10.83 13.61
CA GLU A 70 -4.36 11.39 14.50
C GLU A 70 -3.75 12.02 15.77
N ALA A 71 -2.81 11.32 16.41
CA ALA A 71 -2.10 11.81 17.59
C ALA A 71 -1.25 13.06 17.28
N GLU A 72 -0.72 13.15 16.08
CA GLU A 72 0.15 14.24 15.62
C GLU A 72 -0.58 15.34 14.88
N ARG A 73 -1.91 15.32 14.83
CA ARG A 73 -2.78 16.22 14.04
C ARG A 73 -2.36 17.69 14.08
N ASN A 74 -1.98 18.19 15.27
CA ASN A 74 -1.61 19.60 15.49
C ASN A 74 -0.11 19.87 15.31
N ASN A 75 0.71 18.83 15.19
CA ASN A 75 2.17 18.94 15.00
C ASN A 75 2.69 17.72 14.24
N PRO A 76 2.43 17.63 12.92
CA PRO A 76 2.87 16.51 12.10
C PRO A 76 4.37 16.30 12.16
N GLN A 77 4.79 15.04 12.31
CA GLN A 77 6.21 14.66 12.34
C GLN A 77 6.68 14.05 11.02
N ALA A 78 5.79 13.88 10.06
CA ALA A 78 6.08 13.46 8.71
C ALA A 78 5.37 14.36 7.69
N ASP A 79 5.84 14.29 6.45
CA ASP A 79 5.39 15.16 5.37
C ASP A 79 4.46 14.40 4.39
N VAL A 80 4.74 13.12 4.17
CA VAL A 80 4.01 12.28 3.21
C VAL A 80 3.77 10.90 3.81
N TRP A 81 2.60 10.32 3.51
CA TRP A 81 2.28 8.92 3.82
C TRP A 81 2.28 8.12 2.52
N TYR A 82 3.15 7.11 2.45
CA TYR A 82 3.35 6.27 1.28
C TYR A 82 3.06 4.79 1.58
N GLY A 83 2.29 4.16 0.69
CA GLY A 83 1.90 2.76 0.79
C GLY A 83 0.87 2.47 1.87
N GLY A 84 0.47 1.21 1.94
CA GLY A 84 -0.61 0.77 2.82
C GLY A 84 -1.99 0.89 2.17
N SER A 85 -2.99 0.28 2.80
CA SER A 85 -4.31 0.13 2.19
C SER A 85 -5.05 1.47 2.04
N PHE A 86 -5.64 1.66 0.88
CA PHE A 86 -6.40 2.87 0.52
C PHE A 86 -7.55 3.19 1.47
N ASP A 87 -8.19 2.16 2.05
CA ASP A 87 -9.22 2.33 3.09
C ASP A 87 -8.75 3.23 4.23
N THR A 88 -7.49 3.07 4.67
CA THR A 88 -6.94 3.88 5.74
C THR A 88 -6.56 5.29 5.30
N HIS A 89 -6.16 5.47 4.04
CA HIS A 89 -5.98 6.81 3.46
C HIS A 89 -7.32 7.54 3.32
N ALA A 90 -8.38 6.85 2.87
CA ALA A 90 -9.72 7.39 2.79
C ALA A 90 -10.22 7.85 4.17
N GLN A 91 -10.05 7.01 5.20
CA GLN A 91 -10.37 7.37 6.58
C GLN A 91 -9.58 8.59 7.06
N ALA A 92 -8.28 8.65 6.79
CA ALA A 92 -7.45 9.81 7.16
C ALA A 92 -7.91 11.10 6.47
N ALA A 93 -8.38 11.01 5.21
CA ALA A 93 -8.95 12.14 4.48
C ALA A 93 -10.23 12.64 5.14
N GLU A 94 -11.19 11.74 5.49
CA GLU A 94 -12.40 12.11 6.22
C GLU A 94 -12.12 12.75 7.58
N MET A 95 -11.08 12.26 8.27
CA MET A 95 -10.64 12.82 9.56
C MET A 95 -9.93 14.18 9.41
N GLY A 96 -9.71 14.67 8.19
CA GLY A 96 -9.02 15.93 7.92
C GLY A 96 -7.53 15.91 8.25
N LEU A 97 -6.86 14.75 8.14
CA LEU A 97 -5.45 14.54 8.42
C LEU A 97 -4.57 14.68 7.18
N LEU A 98 -5.18 14.69 5.99
CA LEU A 98 -4.50 14.79 4.71
C LEU A 98 -4.80 16.11 4.02
N GLN A 99 -3.91 16.51 3.13
CA GLN A 99 -4.07 17.68 2.26
C GLN A 99 -4.48 17.23 0.87
N PRO A 100 -5.45 17.90 0.22
CA PRO A 100 -5.76 17.64 -1.19
C PRO A 100 -4.54 17.90 -2.06
N TYR A 101 -4.17 16.92 -2.87
CA TYR A 101 -3.12 17.06 -3.87
C TYR A 101 -3.37 16.12 -5.04
N GLN A 102 -3.33 16.66 -6.24
CA GLN A 102 -3.46 15.88 -7.48
C GLN A 102 -2.15 15.91 -8.24
N SER A 103 -1.51 14.76 -8.34
CA SER A 103 -0.27 14.60 -9.08
C SER A 103 -0.50 14.75 -10.59
N GLU A 104 0.43 15.38 -11.29
CA GLU A 104 0.43 15.42 -12.76
C GLU A 104 0.59 14.01 -13.36
N ASN A 105 1.27 13.11 -12.68
CA ASN A 105 1.46 11.72 -13.10
C ASN A 105 0.20 10.84 -12.94
N LEU A 106 -0.89 11.36 -12.34
CA LEU A 106 -2.17 10.67 -12.28
C LEU A 106 -2.73 10.36 -13.69
N GLN A 107 -2.34 11.11 -14.72
CA GLN A 107 -2.71 10.82 -16.10
C GLN A 107 -2.27 9.42 -16.56
N TYR A 108 -1.15 8.91 -16.06
CA TYR A 108 -0.59 7.59 -16.39
C TYR A 108 -1.17 6.46 -15.54
N VAL A 109 -1.88 6.75 -14.45
CA VAL A 109 -2.52 5.75 -13.62
C VAL A 109 -3.69 5.11 -14.36
N MET A 110 -3.86 3.79 -14.25
CA MET A 110 -4.97 3.03 -14.83
C MET A 110 -6.31 3.69 -14.49
N PRO A 111 -7.25 3.85 -15.47
CA PRO A 111 -8.49 4.61 -15.27
C PRO A 111 -9.30 4.18 -14.04
N GLN A 112 -9.39 2.87 -13.76
CA GLN A 112 -10.14 2.33 -12.62
C GLN A 112 -9.53 2.69 -11.25
N PHE A 113 -8.28 3.15 -11.20
CA PHE A 113 -7.58 3.50 -9.97
C PHE A 113 -7.37 5.02 -9.81
N LYS A 114 -7.88 5.84 -10.73
CA LYS A 114 -7.73 7.31 -10.64
C LYS A 114 -8.55 7.91 -9.50
N ASP A 115 -9.70 7.33 -9.18
CA ASP A 115 -10.59 7.77 -8.11
C ASP A 115 -11.29 6.58 -7.47
N PRO A 116 -10.54 5.69 -6.78
CA PRO A 116 -11.16 4.58 -6.07
C PRO A 116 -11.91 5.12 -4.85
N GLY A 117 -13.19 4.75 -4.73
CA GLY A 117 -14.04 5.20 -3.64
C GLY A 117 -14.57 6.63 -3.79
N LYS A 118 -14.39 7.27 -4.93
CA LYS A 118 -14.90 8.61 -5.24
C LYS A 118 -14.55 9.62 -4.16
N LEU A 119 -13.27 9.65 -3.76
CA LEU A 119 -12.75 10.60 -2.78
C LEU A 119 -12.86 12.02 -3.33
N LYS A 120 -13.79 12.79 -2.81
CA LYS A 120 -13.89 14.23 -3.12
C LYS A 120 -12.61 14.93 -2.63
N GLY A 121 -11.92 15.65 -3.51
CA GLY A 121 -10.78 16.48 -3.15
C GLY A 121 -9.38 15.89 -3.38
N ASN A 122 -9.27 14.72 -4.00
CA ASN A 122 -7.96 14.13 -4.40
C ASN A 122 -6.94 14.05 -3.25
N TYR A 123 -7.33 13.46 -2.13
CA TYR A 123 -6.45 13.35 -0.96
C TYR A 123 -5.38 12.25 -1.07
N SER A 124 -5.58 11.30 -1.98
CA SER A 124 -4.70 10.14 -2.15
C SER A 124 -4.66 9.71 -3.61
N SER A 125 -3.48 9.31 -4.07
CA SER A 125 -3.29 8.66 -5.37
C SER A 125 -2.88 7.21 -5.18
N VAL A 126 -3.31 6.33 -6.09
CA VAL A 126 -3.00 4.89 -6.03
C VAL A 126 -1.69 4.60 -6.75
N VAL A 127 -0.75 4.01 -6.04
CA VAL A 127 0.61 3.70 -6.55
C VAL A 127 0.73 2.24 -6.99
N TYR A 128 0.07 1.32 -6.27
CA TYR A 128 0.12 -0.12 -6.58
C TYR A 128 -1.17 -0.81 -6.16
N MET A 129 -1.33 -2.06 -6.62
CA MET A 129 -2.38 -2.96 -6.17
C MET A 129 -1.76 -4.25 -5.63
N GLY A 130 -2.36 -4.82 -4.58
CA GLY A 130 -2.00 -6.11 -4.01
C GLY A 130 -3.22 -6.98 -3.78
N VAL A 131 -3.16 -8.25 -4.21
CA VAL A 131 -4.28 -9.21 -4.10
C VAL A 131 -4.23 -9.92 -2.74
N LEU A 132 -5.34 -9.95 -2.02
CA LEU A 132 -5.46 -10.72 -0.79
C LEU A 132 -5.52 -12.22 -1.13
N GLY A 133 -4.89 -13.06 -0.29
CA GLY A 133 -4.90 -14.49 -0.51
C GLY A 133 -4.17 -15.26 0.58
N LEU A 134 -3.80 -16.49 0.25
CA LEU A 134 -3.12 -17.42 1.14
C LEU A 134 -1.68 -17.65 0.65
N GLY A 135 -0.73 -17.59 1.56
CA GLY A 135 0.59 -18.16 1.38
C GLY A 135 0.69 -19.44 2.20
N ILE A 136 0.89 -20.56 1.53
CA ILE A 136 0.86 -21.89 2.12
C ILE A 136 2.24 -22.51 2.09
N ASN A 137 2.83 -22.76 3.27
CA ASN A 137 4.07 -23.50 3.38
C ASN A 137 3.79 -25.00 3.14
N THR A 138 4.23 -25.50 1.99
CA THR A 138 3.94 -26.87 1.56
C THR A 138 4.64 -27.94 2.41
N GLU A 139 5.84 -27.67 2.90
CA GLU A 139 6.57 -28.58 3.79
C GLU A 139 5.90 -28.66 5.17
N ARG A 140 5.47 -27.51 5.72
CA ARG A 140 4.75 -27.47 7.00
C ARG A 140 3.40 -28.17 6.87
N LEU A 141 2.67 -27.93 5.78
CA LEU A 141 1.38 -28.59 5.52
C LEU A 141 1.54 -30.13 5.41
N ALA A 142 2.60 -30.60 4.75
CA ALA A 142 2.90 -32.03 4.65
C ALA A 142 3.20 -32.66 6.03
N LYS A 143 3.91 -31.93 6.92
CA LYS A 143 4.20 -32.41 8.31
C LYS A 143 2.92 -32.56 9.13
N LEU A 144 1.85 -31.83 8.80
CA LEU A 144 0.52 -31.98 9.43
C LEU A 144 -0.29 -33.13 8.83
N GLY A 145 0.24 -33.84 7.85
CA GLY A 145 -0.46 -34.92 7.14
C GLY A 145 -1.59 -34.42 6.23
N ILE A 146 -1.63 -33.15 5.89
CA ILE A 146 -2.63 -32.56 5.03
C ILE A 146 -2.17 -32.67 3.57
N LYS A 147 -2.72 -33.62 2.84
CA LYS A 147 -2.35 -33.92 1.45
C LYS A 147 -2.98 -32.93 0.44
N ASN A 148 -4.18 -32.47 0.71
CA ASN A 148 -4.90 -31.54 -0.15
C ASN A 148 -4.67 -30.11 0.33
N MET A 149 -3.99 -29.33 -0.49
CA MET A 149 -3.74 -27.91 -0.20
C MET A 149 -5.07 -27.14 -0.16
N PRO A 150 -5.33 -26.32 0.88
CA PRO A 150 -6.49 -25.44 0.95
C PRO A 150 -6.61 -24.55 -0.29
N LYS A 151 -7.79 -24.47 -0.89
CA LYS A 151 -8.07 -23.65 -2.08
C LYS A 151 -9.16 -22.62 -1.87
N CYS A 152 -9.90 -22.72 -0.78
CA CYS A 152 -11.03 -21.88 -0.47
C CYS A 152 -10.89 -21.32 0.94
N TRP A 153 -11.55 -20.21 1.24
CA TRP A 153 -11.57 -19.64 2.60
C TRP A 153 -12.13 -20.66 3.61
N LYS A 154 -13.18 -21.38 3.27
CA LYS A 154 -13.79 -22.40 4.13
C LYS A 154 -12.84 -23.55 4.50
N ASP A 155 -11.85 -23.85 3.65
CA ASP A 155 -10.91 -24.94 3.92
C ASP A 155 -9.99 -24.62 5.11
N LEU A 156 -9.87 -23.32 5.48
CA LEU A 156 -9.13 -22.86 6.65
C LEU A 156 -9.78 -23.23 7.99
N LEU A 157 -11.00 -23.72 7.97
CA LEU A 157 -11.72 -24.19 9.15
C LEU A 157 -11.40 -25.66 9.52
N ASP A 158 -10.55 -26.34 8.75
CA ASP A 158 -10.09 -27.70 9.06
C ASP A 158 -9.42 -27.74 10.45
N PRO A 159 -9.89 -28.56 11.38
CA PRO A 159 -9.35 -28.61 12.76
C PRO A 159 -7.88 -29.08 12.81
N ARG A 160 -7.37 -29.71 11.76
CA ARG A 160 -5.94 -30.05 11.65
C ARG A 160 -5.03 -28.83 11.51
N LEU A 161 -5.61 -27.67 11.13
CA LEU A 161 -4.92 -26.38 11.03
C LEU A 161 -4.89 -25.60 12.35
N LYS A 162 -5.27 -26.24 13.49
CA LYS A 162 -5.25 -25.57 14.80
C LYS A 162 -3.87 -24.99 15.10
N ASN A 163 -3.82 -23.68 15.37
CA ASN A 163 -2.59 -22.90 15.60
C ASN A 163 -1.60 -22.88 14.41
N GLU A 164 -2.06 -23.18 13.19
CA GLU A 164 -1.24 -23.23 11.99
C GLU A 164 -1.54 -22.11 11.00
N ILE A 165 -2.42 -21.18 11.35
CA ILE A 165 -2.79 -20.03 10.52
C ILE A 165 -2.39 -18.74 11.22
N GLN A 166 -1.92 -17.76 10.44
CA GLN A 166 -1.72 -16.38 10.87
C GLN A 166 -2.43 -15.38 9.98
N ILE A 167 -3.01 -14.38 10.60
CA ILE A 167 -3.49 -13.14 9.99
C ILE A 167 -3.12 -12.00 10.95
N ALA A 168 -2.81 -10.82 10.42
CA ALA A 168 -2.44 -9.69 11.28
C ALA A 168 -3.63 -9.16 12.11
N ASP A 169 -3.34 -8.34 13.13
CA ASP A 169 -4.34 -7.64 13.95
C ASP A 169 -4.97 -6.48 13.13
N PRO A 170 -6.28 -6.46 12.89
CA PRO A 170 -6.94 -5.43 12.08
C PRO A 170 -6.93 -4.03 12.73
N GLN A 171 -6.68 -3.91 14.03
CA GLN A 171 -6.50 -2.61 14.68
C GLN A 171 -5.26 -1.87 14.15
N SER A 172 -4.21 -2.62 13.82
CA SER A 172 -2.94 -2.06 13.35
C SER A 172 -2.69 -2.27 11.85
N SER A 173 -3.26 -3.32 11.26
CA SER A 173 -2.98 -3.77 9.90
C SER A 173 -4.13 -3.49 8.93
N GLY A 174 -3.86 -2.72 7.89
CA GLY A 174 -4.78 -2.56 6.76
C GLY A 174 -5.06 -3.89 6.05
N THR A 175 -4.05 -4.76 5.91
CA THR A 175 -4.20 -6.10 5.30
C THR A 175 -5.28 -6.93 6.00
N ALA A 176 -5.26 -6.96 7.34
CA ALA A 176 -6.24 -7.71 8.11
C ALA A 176 -7.64 -7.06 8.04
N TYR A 177 -7.71 -5.74 8.00
CA TYR A 177 -8.98 -5.05 7.78
C TYR A 177 -9.55 -5.35 6.38
N THR A 178 -8.71 -5.34 5.34
CA THR A 178 -9.13 -5.75 3.98
C THR A 178 -9.69 -7.17 3.96
N ALA A 179 -9.15 -8.10 4.78
CA ALA A 179 -9.69 -9.44 4.90
C ALA A 179 -11.10 -9.45 5.53
N ILE A 180 -11.31 -8.70 6.63
CA ILE A 180 -12.65 -8.56 7.24
C ILE A 180 -13.64 -8.01 6.21
N ALA A 181 -13.29 -6.89 5.55
CA ALA A 181 -14.14 -6.28 4.54
C ALA A 181 -14.41 -7.21 3.35
N THR A 182 -13.44 -8.02 2.95
CA THR A 182 -13.61 -9.06 1.91
C THR A 182 -14.65 -10.09 2.33
N PHE A 183 -14.55 -10.64 3.53
CA PHE A 183 -15.49 -11.66 4.00
C PHE A 183 -16.91 -11.11 4.12
N ILE A 184 -17.05 -9.86 4.56
CA ILE A 184 -18.37 -9.19 4.63
C ILE A 184 -18.96 -9.00 3.24
N GLN A 185 -18.16 -8.60 2.26
CA GLN A 185 -18.61 -8.40 0.89
C GLN A 185 -18.96 -9.74 0.19
N LEU A 186 -18.29 -10.83 0.56
CA LEU A 186 -18.60 -12.17 0.04
C LEU A 186 -19.88 -12.76 0.63
N TRP A 187 -20.13 -12.58 1.94
CA TRP A 187 -21.12 -13.39 2.65
C TRP A 187 -22.15 -12.59 3.45
N GLY A 188 -21.97 -11.29 3.58
CA GLY A 188 -22.71 -10.45 4.53
C GLY A 188 -22.06 -10.47 5.91
N GLU A 189 -22.37 -9.46 6.72
CA GLU A 189 -21.66 -9.20 7.98
C GLU A 189 -21.78 -10.34 8.98
N ASP A 190 -22.98 -10.86 9.22
CA ASP A 190 -23.22 -11.91 10.24
C ASP A 190 -22.43 -13.19 9.90
N LYS A 191 -22.55 -13.67 8.66
CA LYS A 191 -21.82 -14.88 8.23
C LYS A 191 -20.31 -14.68 8.20
N ALA A 192 -19.83 -13.47 7.88
CA ALA A 192 -18.42 -13.15 7.93
C ALA A 192 -17.87 -13.21 9.36
N PHE A 193 -18.62 -12.70 10.34
CA PHE A 193 -18.21 -12.77 11.74
C PHE A 193 -18.33 -14.18 12.32
N ASP A 194 -19.32 -14.97 11.91
CA ASP A 194 -19.39 -16.39 12.26
C ASP A 194 -18.18 -17.18 11.71
N TYR A 195 -17.80 -16.89 10.45
CA TYR A 195 -16.58 -17.45 9.86
C TYR A 195 -15.32 -17.03 10.61
N LEU A 196 -15.17 -15.74 10.95
CA LEU A 196 -14.01 -15.23 11.69
C LEU A 196 -13.88 -15.86 13.10
N LYS A 197 -15.00 -16.08 13.80
CA LYS A 197 -15.04 -16.82 15.10
C LYS A 197 -14.59 -18.27 14.93
N ALA A 198 -15.02 -18.92 13.84
CA ALA A 198 -14.60 -20.28 13.55
C ALA A 198 -13.12 -20.36 13.17
N LEU A 199 -12.64 -19.41 12.36
CA LEU A 199 -11.24 -19.29 11.94
C LEU A 199 -10.31 -19.02 13.12
N ASP A 200 -10.73 -18.22 14.09
CA ASP A 200 -9.94 -17.88 15.29
C ASP A 200 -9.43 -19.12 16.03
N LYS A 201 -10.17 -20.24 15.99
CA LYS A 201 -9.75 -21.52 16.59
C LYS A 201 -8.48 -22.11 15.99
N ASN A 202 -8.17 -21.71 14.74
CA ASN A 202 -7.01 -22.15 13.98
C ASN A 202 -5.90 -21.09 13.93
N ILE A 203 -6.17 -19.87 14.42
CA ILE A 203 -5.19 -18.79 14.47
C ILE A 203 -4.22 -18.98 15.63
N SER A 204 -2.92 -18.98 15.32
CA SER A 204 -1.85 -19.04 16.33
C SER A 204 -1.63 -17.71 17.03
N GLN A 205 -1.66 -16.61 16.26
CA GLN A 205 -1.48 -15.25 16.77
C GLN A 205 -1.91 -14.20 15.75
N TYR A 206 -2.13 -12.96 16.22
CA TYR A 206 -2.44 -11.78 15.42
C TYR A 206 -1.28 -10.78 15.50
N PRO A 207 -0.24 -10.89 14.63
CA PRO A 207 0.89 -9.97 14.67
C PRO A 207 0.46 -8.55 14.21
N LYS A 208 1.13 -7.51 14.70
CA LYS A 208 0.81 -6.12 14.37
C LYS A 208 1.06 -5.76 12.90
N ALA A 209 2.07 -6.37 12.28
CA ALA A 209 2.47 -6.06 10.90
C ALA A 209 1.76 -6.98 9.89
N GLY A 210 1.09 -6.41 8.89
CA GLY A 210 0.43 -7.15 7.81
C GLY A 210 1.35 -8.06 6.99
N THR A 211 2.67 -7.77 7.00
CA THR A 211 3.71 -8.59 6.34
C THR A 211 4.29 -9.69 7.24
N ALA A 212 3.91 -9.79 8.51
CA ALA A 212 4.45 -10.82 9.40
C ALA A 212 3.97 -12.23 9.05
N PRO A 213 2.68 -12.47 8.69
CA PRO A 213 2.22 -13.78 8.30
C PRO A 213 3.00 -14.40 7.12
N SER A 214 3.45 -13.59 6.14
CA SER A 214 4.23 -14.12 5.01
C SER A 214 5.60 -14.61 5.46
N ARG A 215 6.31 -13.84 6.28
CA ARG A 215 7.62 -14.24 6.81
C ARG A 215 7.55 -15.46 7.71
N ASN A 216 6.51 -15.53 8.55
CA ASN A 216 6.35 -16.64 9.49
C ASN A 216 5.99 -17.94 8.75
N ALA A 217 5.11 -17.86 7.74
CA ALA A 217 4.84 -19.01 6.86
C ALA A 217 6.09 -19.41 6.07
N ALA A 218 6.86 -18.46 5.54
CA ALA A 218 8.11 -18.75 4.81
C ALA A 218 9.13 -19.51 5.66
N ARG A 219 9.21 -19.20 6.96
CA ARG A 219 10.10 -19.89 7.92
C ARG A 219 9.52 -21.22 8.43
N GLY A 220 8.30 -21.58 8.04
CA GLY A 220 7.62 -22.77 8.56
C GLY A 220 7.15 -22.66 10.01
N GLU A 221 7.02 -21.45 10.56
CA GLU A 221 6.46 -21.20 11.89
C GLU A 221 4.96 -21.48 11.93
N THR A 222 4.28 -21.29 10.78
CA THR A 222 2.88 -21.66 10.53
C THR A 222 2.73 -22.25 9.15
N ALA A 223 1.68 -23.06 8.94
CA ALA A 223 1.40 -23.65 7.64
C ALA A 223 0.82 -22.62 6.65
N ILE A 224 0.03 -21.67 7.15
CA ILE A 224 -0.72 -20.74 6.30
C ILE A 224 -0.62 -19.31 6.87
N GLY A 225 -0.32 -18.37 5.97
CA GLY A 225 -0.50 -16.96 6.24
C GLY A 225 -1.59 -16.37 5.37
N ILE A 226 -2.49 -15.57 5.96
CA ILE A 226 -3.46 -14.75 5.24
C ILE A 226 -2.88 -13.36 5.06
N GLY A 227 -2.77 -12.88 3.81
CA GLY A 227 -2.18 -11.58 3.52
C GLY A 227 -2.13 -11.27 2.03
N PHE A 228 -1.41 -10.23 1.65
CA PHE A 228 -1.28 -9.86 0.24
C PHE A 228 -0.25 -10.74 -0.46
N LEU A 229 -0.62 -11.26 -1.62
CA LEU A 229 0.14 -12.27 -2.36
C LEU A 229 1.54 -11.80 -2.79
N GLN A 230 1.73 -10.51 -3.05
CA GLN A 230 3.06 -9.97 -3.39
C GLN A 230 4.11 -10.23 -2.29
N ASN A 231 3.70 -10.28 -1.02
CA ASN A 231 4.62 -10.60 0.07
C ASN A 231 5.04 -12.08 0.03
N TYR A 232 4.13 -12.97 -0.34
CA TYR A 232 4.43 -14.42 -0.50
C TYR A 232 5.21 -14.68 -1.78
N SER A 233 4.97 -13.93 -2.87
CA SER A 233 5.81 -13.98 -4.08
C SER A 233 7.25 -13.63 -3.75
N PHE A 234 7.48 -12.62 -2.92
CA PHE A 234 8.81 -12.24 -2.44
C PHE A 234 9.49 -13.37 -1.65
N GLU A 235 8.78 -13.99 -0.71
CA GLU A 235 9.33 -15.09 0.08
C GLU A 235 9.63 -16.33 -0.81
N LYS A 236 8.75 -16.60 -1.79
CA LYS A 236 8.94 -17.69 -2.77
C LYS A 236 10.15 -17.44 -3.68
N GLU A 237 10.34 -16.23 -4.18
CA GLU A 237 11.52 -15.85 -4.97
C GLU A 237 12.82 -16.03 -4.15
N ASN A 238 12.76 -15.80 -2.83
CA ASN A 238 13.87 -16.02 -1.92
C ASN A 238 14.05 -17.50 -1.48
N GLY A 239 13.37 -18.44 -2.12
CA GLY A 239 13.54 -19.87 -1.93
C GLY A 239 12.65 -20.52 -0.88
N ALA A 240 11.66 -19.81 -0.32
CA ALA A 240 10.73 -20.43 0.61
C ALA A 240 9.77 -21.39 -0.12
N SER A 241 9.45 -22.53 0.53
CA SER A 241 8.49 -23.55 0.02
C SER A 241 7.04 -23.05 0.17
N ILE A 242 6.73 -21.92 -0.48
CA ILE A 242 5.42 -21.26 -0.42
C ILE A 242 4.65 -21.42 -1.73
N GLU A 243 3.39 -21.83 -1.62
CA GLU A 243 2.41 -21.74 -2.70
C GLU A 243 1.42 -20.61 -2.42
N LEU A 244 1.06 -19.90 -3.50
CA LEU A 244 0.14 -18.77 -3.46
C LEU A 244 -1.24 -19.22 -3.94
N VAL A 245 -2.28 -18.89 -3.18
CA VAL A 245 -3.65 -19.24 -3.50
C VAL A 245 -4.55 -18.01 -3.41
N VAL A 246 -5.30 -17.75 -4.47
CA VAL A 246 -6.50 -16.90 -4.43
C VAL A 246 -7.69 -17.79 -4.12
N PRO A 247 -8.39 -17.59 -3.01
CA PRO A 247 -9.47 -18.48 -2.60
C PRO A 247 -10.63 -18.55 -3.58
N CYS A 248 -11.21 -19.76 -3.70
CA CYS A 248 -12.21 -20.11 -4.71
C CYS A 248 -13.51 -19.28 -4.61
N GLU A 249 -13.88 -18.82 -3.41
CA GLU A 249 -15.06 -17.97 -3.21
C GLU A 249 -14.87 -16.56 -3.76
N GLY A 250 -13.64 -16.19 -4.07
CA GLY A 250 -13.25 -14.86 -4.47
C GLY A 250 -12.41 -14.16 -3.41
N SER A 251 -11.70 -13.11 -3.81
CA SER A 251 -10.86 -12.36 -2.89
C SER A 251 -10.91 -10.86 -3.14
N GLY A 252 -10.65 -10.10 -2.08
CA GLY A 252 -10.44 -8.67 -2.16
C GLY A 252 -9.00 -8.31 -2.52
N TYR A 253 -8.75 -7.03 -2.54
CA TYR A 253 -7.43 -6.49 -2.85
C TYR A 253 -7.22 -5.15 -2.14
N GLU A 254 -5.96 -4.78 -1.95
CA GLU A 254 -5.60 -3.42 -1.54
C GLU A 254 -5.24 -2.57 -2.76
N LEU A 255 -5.42 -1.28 -2.60
CA LEU A 255 -4.76 -0.26 -3.40
C LEU A 255 -3.81 0.49 -2.47
N GLY A 256 -2.53 0.54 -2.82
CA GLY A 256 -1.53 1.27 -2.04
C GLY A 256 -1.60 2.75 -2.33
N GLY A 257 -1.76 3.57 -1.29
CA GLY A 257 -1.93 5.01 -1.43
C GLY A 257 -0.64 5.81 -1.31
N VAL A 258 -0.63 7.03 -1.85
CA VAL A 258 0.28 8.10 -1.46
C VAL A 258 -0.53 9.35 -1.15
N SER A 259 -0.22 10.00 -0.03
CA SER A 259 -0.96 11.18 0.46
C SER A 259 -0.03 12.20 1.09
N VAL A 260 -0.26 13.48 0.79
CA VAL A 260 0.41 14.58 1.49
C VAL A 260 -0.26 14.78 2.85
N ILE A 261 0.52 14.82 3.91
CA ILE A 261 0.01 15.03 5.27
C ILE A 261 -0.36 16.51 5.45
N LYS A 262 -1.51 16.76 6.07
CA LYS A 262 -1.96 18.13 6.32
C LYS A 262 -0.99 18.86 7.23
N ASN A 263 -0.66 20.12 6.91
CA ASN A 263 0.29 20.94 7.62
C ASN A 263 1.72 20.33 7.67
N ALA A 264 2.09 19.52 6.68
CA ALA A 264 3.44 19.02 6.50
C ALA A 264 4.46 20.16 6.51
N ARG A 265 5.59 19.95 7.20
CA ARG A 265 6.65 20.99 7.30
C ARG A 265 7.36 21.20 5.97
N ASN A 266 7.45 20.14 5.16
CA ASN A 266 8.13 20.14 3.86
C ASN A 266 7.14 19.81 2.74
N GLU A 267 6.06 20.57 2.66
CA GLU A 267 4.92 20.32 1.73
C GLU A 267 5.38 20.21 0.26
N GLY A 268 6.31 21.08 -0.19
CA GLY A 268 6.83 21.04 -1.55
C GLY A 268 7.51 19.72 -1.88
N ASN A 269 8.36 19.21 -0.99
CA ASN A 269 9.02 17.91 -1.14
C ASN A 269 8.04 16.74 -1.01
N ALA A 270 6.99 16.87 -0.18
CA ALA A 270 5.94 15.88 -0.06
C ALA A 270 5.15 15.72 -1.37
N LYS A 271 4.80 16.83 -2.02
CA LYS A 271 4.15 16.85 -3.34
C LYS A 271 5.06 16.26 -4.42
N LEU A 272 6.32 16.67 -4.43
CA LEU A 272 7.32 16.14 -5.36
C LEU A 272 7.51 14.62 -5.20
N PHE A 273 7.51 14.12 -3.96
CA PHE A 273 7.56 12.68 -3.69
C PHE A 273 6.30 11.96 -4.18
N ALA A 274 5.11 12.55 -3.96
CA ALA A 274 3.86 11.98 -4.45
C ALA A 274 3.82 11.91 -6.00
N ASP A 275 4.37 12.92 -6.68
CA ASP A 275 4.51 12.89 -8.14
C ASP A 275 5.49 11.80 -8.58
N TRP A 276 6.64 11.72 -7.91
CA TRP A 276 7.70 10.80 -8.29
C TRP A 276 7.29 9.34 -8.13
N VAL A 277 6.63 8.94 -7.02
CA VAL A 277 6.21 7.53 -6.81
C VAL A 277 5.16 7.06 -7.81
N LEU A 278 4.45 7.98 -8.48
CA LEU A 278 3.53 7.68 -9.57
C LEU A 278 4.21 7.62 -10.94
N SER A 279 5.48 8.02 -11.04
CA SER A 279 6.23 7.98 -12.30
C SER A 279 6.55 6.54 -12.70
N LYS A 280 6.79 6.34 -14.00
CA LYS A 280 7.30 5.07 -14.54
C LYS A 280 8.56 4.62 -13.82
N GLU A 281 9.52 5.53 -13.65
CA GLU A 281 10.82 5.26 -13.03
C GLU A 281 10.69 4.68 -11.62
N ALA A 282 9.92 5.35 -10.75
CA ALA A 282 9.74 4.90 -9.37
C ALA A 282 9.00 3.56 -9.29
N GLN A 283 7.95 3.37 -10.08
CA GLN A 283 7.21 2.13 -10.10
C GLN A 283 8.04 0.95 -10.61
N GLU A 284 8.87 1.14 -11.65
CA GLU A 284 9.79 0.11 -12.12
C GLU A 284 10.91 -0.18 -11.10
N LEU A 285 11.37 0.84 -10.37
CA LEU A 285 12.38 0.70 -9.31
C LEU A 285 11.87 -0.18 -8.17
N SER A 286 10.58 -0.10 -7.84
CA SER A 286 9.99 -0.95 -6.79
C SER A 286 10.17 -2.45 -7.07
N TRP A 287 10.16 -2.85 -8.35
CA TRP A 287 10.49 -4.22 -8.76
C TRP A 287 12.01 -4.43 -8.88
N SER A 288 12.70 -3.62 -9.69
CA SER A 288 14.09 -3.85 -10.08
C SER A 288 15.06 -3.79 -8.89
N GLU A 289 14.83 -2.88 -7.94
CA GLU A 289 15.70 -2.63 -6.79
C GLU A 289 15.15 -3.21 -5.47
N ALA A 290 13.82 -3.12 -5.26
CA ALA A 290 13.21 -3.53 -3.99
C ALA A 290 12.59 -4.94 -4.04
N LYS A 291 12.61 -5.61 -5.20
CA LYS A 291 12.02 -6.95 -5.40
C LYS A 291 10.54 -7.02 -5.01
N SER A 292 9.82 -5.92 -5.25
CA SER A 292 8.40 -5.88 -5.00
C SER A 292 7.61 -6.51 -6.13
N HIS A 293 6.65 -7.34 -5.80
CA HIS A 293 5.76 -7.99 -6.76
C HIS A 293 4.36 -7.37 -6.77
N HIS A 294 4.26 -6.08 -6.42
CA HIS A 294 3.02 -5.33 -6.56
C HIS A 294 2.59 -5.22 -8.03
N ILE A 295 1.30 -5.16 -8.25
CA ILE A 295 0.73 -4.77 -9.54
C ILE A 295 0.89 -3.27 -9.65
N LEU A 296 1.64 -2.80 -10.64
CA LEU A 296 1.90 -1.37 -10.85
C LEU A 296 0.66 -0.70 -11.43
N THR A 297 0.41 0.56 -11.06
CA THR A 297 -0.75 1.31 -11.54
C THR A 297 -0.43 2.24 -12.71
N ASN A 298 0.83 2.59 -12.92
CA ASN A 298 1.26 3.36 -14.08
C ASN A 298 1.25 2.48 -15.33
N THR A 299 0.45 2.84 -16.31
CA THR A 299 0.23 2.07 -17.56
C THR A 299 1.46 1.97 -18.46
N THR A 300 2.48 2.79 -18.24
CA THR A 300 3.74 2.81 -19.02
C THR A 300 4.87 2.05 -18.33
N ALA A 301 4.68 1.65 -17.06
CA ALA A 301 5.68 0.95 -16.27
C ALA A 301 5.63 -0.57 -16.49
N VAL A 302 6.80 -1.22 -16.43
CA VAL A 302 6.94 -2.67 -16.52
C VAL A 302 7.16 -3.23 -15.10
N GLY A 303 6.21 -4.03 -14.65
CA GLY A 303 6.24 -4.64 -13.32
C GLY A 303 6.97 -5.97 -13.27
N SER A 304 6.97 -6.57 -12.08
CA SER A 304 7.52 -7.89 -11.83
C SER A 304 6.83 -8.97 -12.67
N PRO A 305 7.59 -9.92 -13.26
CA PRO A 305 7.01 -11.09 -13.93
C PRO A 305 6.28 -12.03 -12.94
N PHE A 306 6.53 -11.91 -11.63
CA PHE A 306 5.89 -12.67 -10.57
C PHE A 306 4.69 -11.94 -9.94
N ALA A 307 4.36 -10.74 -10.43
CA ALA A 307 3.17 -10.03 -10.00
C ALA A 307 1.91 -10.78 -10.45
N GLN A 308 0.86 -10.72 -9.62
CA GLN A 308 -0.42 -11.30 -9.96
C GLN A 308 -1.05 -10.57 -11.16
N LYS A 309 -1.82 -11.28 -11.97
CA LYS A 309 -2.56 -10.70 -13.11
C LYS A 309 -4.05 -10.63 -12.74
N PRO A 310 -4.56 -9.47 -12.36
CA PRO A 310 -5.91 -9.32 -11.80
C PRO A 310 -7.01 -9.87 -12.70
N GLN A 311 -6.85 -9.76 -14.03
CA GLN A 311 -7.81 -10.24 -15.02
C GLN A 311 -7.95 -11.77 -15.07
N GLU A 312 -7.00 -12.51 -14.50
CA GLU A 312 -7.00 -13.99 -14.44
C GLU A 312 -7.54 -14.49 -13.08
N LEU A 313 -7.91 -13.58 -12.15
CA LEU A 313 -8.25 -13.91 -10.77
C LEU A 313 -9.72 -13.66 -10.48
N ASN A 314 -10.29 -14.47 -9.57
CA ASN A 314 -11.62 -14.26 -9.02
C ASN A 314 -11.58 -13.17 -7.94
N LEU A 315 -11.62 -11.89 -8.35
CA LEU A 315 -11.64 -10.75 -7.45
C LEU A 315 -13.05 -10.21 -7.27
N ILE A 316 -13.39 -9.82 -6.04
CA ILE A 316 -14.63 -9.10 -5.77
C ILE A 316 -14.54 -7.65 -6.30
N ASN A 317 -15.69 -7.04 -6.56
CA ASN A 317 -15.75 -5.60 -6.79
C ASN A 317 -15.70 -4.88 -5.43
N TYR A 318 -14.47 -4.65 -4.92
CA TYR A 318 -14.25 -4.13 -3.57
C TYR A 318 -14.76 -2.70 -3.42
N ASP A 319 -15.68 -2.48 -2.48
CA ASP A 319 -16.30 -1.18 -2.21
C ASP A 319 -15.42 -0.32 -1.28
N PHE A 320 -14.46 0.39 -1.86
CA PHE A 320 -13.59 1.31 -1.13
C PHE A 320 -14.36 2.50 -0.51
N ALA A 321 -15.51 2.90 -1.08
CA ALA A 321 -16.29 4.02 -0.55
C ALA A 321 -16.91 3.67 0.81
N THR A 322 -17.53 2.51 0.91
CA THR A 322 -18.15 2.03 2.16
C THR A 322 -17.09 1.65 3.18
N TYR A 323 -16.13 0.78 2.80
CA TYR A 323 -15.17 0.19 3.75
C TYR A 323 -14.00 1.12 4.08
N GLY A 324 -13.77 2.16 3.30
CA GLY A 324 -12.84 3.25 3.61
C GLY A 324 -13.43 4.35 4.50
N SER A 325 -14.76 4.35 4.78
CA SER A 325 -15.34 5.35 5.66
C SER A 325 -14.89 5.15 7.13
N ASN A 326 -14.70 6.26 7.84
CA ASN A 326 -14.25 6.24 9.23
C ASN A 326 -15.26 5.51 10.14
N GLU A 327 -16.55 5.72 9.92
CA GLU A 327 -17.62 5.10 10.70
C GLU A 327 -17.61 3.57 10.56
N VAL A 328 -17.68 3.07 9.31
CA VAL A 328 -17.75 1.63 9.04
C VAL A 328 -16.48 0.93 9.52
N ARG A 329 -15.32 1.50 9.22
CA ARG A 329 -14.04 0.89 9.60
C ARG A 329 -13.89 0.80 11.11
N ARG A 330 -14.19 1.86 11.85
CA ARG A 330 -14.13 1.87 13.32
C ARG A 330 -15.08 0.84 13.90
N ARG A 331 -16.35 0.84 13.48
CA ARG A 331 -17.38 -0.10 13.95
C ARG A 331 -16.97 -1.57 13.72
N LEU A 332 -16.45 -1.90 12.54
CA LEU A 332 -16.05 -3.28 12.21
C LEU A 332 -14.82 -3.73 13.01
N ILE A 333 -13.86 -2.84 13.25
CA ILE A 333 -12.71 -3.13 14.10
C ILE A 333 -13.14 -3.33 15.55
N ASP A 334 -14.02 -2.47 16.09
CA ASP A 334 -14.54 -2.59 17.46
C ASP A 334 -15.33 -3.89 17.65
N LYS A 335 -16.15 -4.27 16.67
CA LYS A 335 -16.86 -5.55 16.63
C LYS A 335 -15.89 -6.72 16.64
N TRP A 336 -14.84 -6.69 15.82
CA TRP A 336 -13.81 -7.74 15.82
C TRP A 336 -13.08 -7.84 17.16
N VAL A 337 -12.74 -6.71 17.79
CA VAL A 337 -12.11 -6.70 19.11
C VAL A 337 -13.01 -7.36 20.14
N THR A 338 -14.29 -6.99 20.16
CA THR A 338 -15.26 -7.48 21.15
C THR A 338 -15.60 -8.96 20.95
N GLU A 339 -15.88 -9.38 19.70
CA GLU A 339 -16.44 -10.70 19.42
C GLU A 339 -15.37 -11.77 19.16
N ILE A 340 -14.11 -11.38 18.89
CA ILE A 340 -13.04 -12.32 18.55
C ILE A 340 -11.84 -12.16 19.47
N LYS A 341 -11.25 -10.96 19.56
CA LYS A 341 -10.00 -10.77 20.32
C LYS A 341 -10.19 -10.93 21.83
N LEU A 342 -11.27 -10.39 22.38
CA LEU A 342 -11.59 -10.41 23.81
C LEU A 342 -12.52 -11.55 24.22
N ALA A 343 -13.04 -12.32 23.28
CA ALA A 343 -13.93 -13.46 23.54
C ALA A 343 -13.18 -14.75 23.94
N LYS A 344 -11.86 -14.68 24.13
CA LYS A 344 -10.98 -15.80 24.52
C LYS A 344 -11.02 -16.05 26.03
#